data_9e01e5d6be0f7c0dca9f0d6e2cbc03a7
#
_entry.id   9e01e5d6be0f7c0dca9f0d6e2cbc03a7
#
_cell.length_a   1.000
_cell.length_b   1.000
_cell.length_c   1.000
_cell.angle_alpha   90.00
_cell.angle_beta   90.00
_cell.angle_gamma   90.00
#
_symmetry.space_group_name_H-M   'P 1'
#
loop_
_entity.id
_entity.type
_entity.pdbx_description
1 polymer ?
#
loop_
_entity_poly.entity_id
_entity_poly.type
_entity_poly.pdbx_seq_one_letter_code
_entity_poly.pdbx_strand_id
1 'polypeptide(L)'
;MKRMLLMLGLGVLLVPCVRAQGDHVEAGVFADYFRMTQTDNNYLGVGARAGVRVFPHVKLEGEMAYDFDQGFGEQTSGTGGTVVIQNANIHILHGLFGPKIELGHSRVRPFVVLKGGFDKFFVNSCPTSFSCVSSQIANLRASDVNGVFYPGGGLEGHLGPVGLRLEAGDEMYFNHGTHHNLRMAFGPFIRF
;
A
#
# COMPACT_ATOMS: atom_id res chain seq x y z
N MET A 1 -16.02 12.17 17.41
CA MET A 1 -15.20 12.26 16.22
C MET A 1 -14.17 13.42 16.27
N LYS A 2 -14.54 14.68 16.57
CA LYS A 2 -13.59 15.81 16.65
C LYS A 2 -12.44 15.64 17.68
N ARG A 3 -12.70 15.00 18.81
CA ARG A 3 -11.69 14.78 19.88
C ARG A 3 -10.66 13.71 19.53
N MET A 4 -11.01 12.73 18.67
CA MET A 4 -10.10 11.69 18.20
C MET A 4 -9.10 12.21 17.15
N LEU A 5 -9.54 13.13 16.28
CA LEU A 5 -8.65 13.81 15.33
C LEU A 5 -7.62 14.71 16.03
N LEU A 6 -7.99 15.33 17.15
CA LEU A 6 -7.11 16.21 17.93
C LEU A 6 -6.00 15.41 18.65
N MET A 7 -6.31 14.20 19.09
CA MET A 7 -5.32 13.30 19.71
C MET A 7 -4.34 12.73 18.69
N LEU A 8 -4.78 12.47 17.45
CA LEU A 8 -3.90 12.02 16.38
C LEU A 8 -2.93 13.14 15.93
N GLY A 9 -3.42 14.38 15.87
CA GLY A 9 -2.59 15.55 15.53
C GLY A 9 -1.55 15.92 16.58
N LEU A 10 -1.85 15.67 17.87
CA LEU A 10 -0.94 15.98 18.96
C LEU A 10 0.20 14.94 19.09
N GLY A 11 -0.03 13.69 18.67
CA GLY A 11 0.99 12.65 18.64
C GLY A 11 2.13 12.91 17.65
N VAL A 12 1.86 13.63 16.57
CA VAL A 12 2.86 13.96 15.54
C VAL A 12 3.78 15.12 16.00
N LEU A 13 3.34 15.97 16.93
CA LEU A 13 4.11 17.12 17.41
C LEU A 13 5.08 16.80 18.55
N LEU A 14 5.03 15.59 19.12
CA LEU A 14 5.90 15.15 20.20
C LEU A 14 7.06 14.25 19.73
N VAL A 15 7.46 14.35 18.46
CA VAL A 15 8.74 13.78 18.04
C VAL A 15 9.83 14.64 18.71
N PRO A 16 10.49 14.16 19.77
CA PRO A 16 11.61 14.90 20.33
C PRO A 16 12.62 15.09 19.19
N CYS A 17 13.14 16.30 19.01
CA CYS A 17 14.33 16.55 18.23
C CYS A 17 15.50 15.80 18.87
N VAL A 18 15.51 14.50 18.75
CA VAL A 18 16.68 13.69 19.04
C VAL A 18 17.68 14.12 17.97
N ARG A 19 18.69 14.84 18.35
CA ARG A 19 19.91 15.04 17.58
C ARG A 19 20.56 13.66 17.43
N ALA A 20 20.00 12.81 16.61
CA ALA A 20 20.63 11.61 16.16
C ALA A 20 21.67 12.02 15.12
N GLN A 21 22.89 12.04 15.52
CA GLN A 21 24.06 12.11 14.64
C GLN A 21 24.20 10.77 13.91
N GLY A 22 23.24 10.40 13.09
CA GLY A 22 23.31 9.18 12.32
C GLY A 22 21.96 8.86 11.67
N ASP A 23 21.99 8.59 10.41
CA ASP A 23 20.91 8.12 9.53
C ASP A 23 20.36 6.74 9.98
N HIS A 24 19.97 6.58 11.27
CA HIS A 24 19.62 5.28 11.83
C HIS A 24 18.14 4.94 11.71
N VAL A 25 17.29 5.93 11.75
CA VAL A 25 15.84 5.76 11.67
C VAL A 25 15.28 6.61 10.53
N GLU A 26 14.30 6.07 9.84
CA GLU A 26 13.59 6.73 8.75
C GLU A 26 12.09 6.58 8.99
N ALA A 27 11.34 7.66 8.79
CA ALA A 27 9.88 7.61 8.82
C ALA A 27 9.32 8.45 7.68
N GLY A 28 8.23 8.01 7.07
CA GLY A 28 7.63 8.70 5.93
C GLY A 28 6.17 8.36 5.73
N VAL A 29 5.52 9.20 4.96
CA VAL A 29 4.17 8.99 4.44
C VAL A 29 4.22 8.97 2.92
N PHE A 30 3.29 8.30 2.28
CA PHE A 30 3.29 8.20 0.83
C PHE A 30 1.87 8.11 0.26
N ALA A 31 1.71 8.57 -0.97
CA ALA A 31 0.59 8.21 -1.82
C ALA A 31 0.88 6.84 -2.42
N ASP A 32 -0.11 5.97 -2.41
CA ASP A 32 -0.04 4.61 -2.95
C ASP A 32 -0.89 4.52 -4.22
N TYR A 33 -0.36 3.87 -5.22
CA TYR A 33 -1.07 3.49 -6.44
C TYR A 33 -0.92 1.99 -6.62
N PHE A 34 -2.06 1.30 -6.65
CA PHE A 34 -2.12 -0.14 -6.80
C PHE A 34 -2.99 -0.51 -8.00
N ARG A 35 -2.42 -1.24 -8.96
CA ARG A 35 -3.14 -1.76 -10.11
C ARG A 35 -3.36 -3.26 -9.97
N MET A 36 -4.60 -3.64 -9.74
CA MET A 36 -5.01 -5.04 -9.69
C MET A 36 -5.16 -5.59 -11.12
N THR A 37 -4.26 -6.49 -11.50
CA THR A 37 -4.24 -7.05 -12.86
C THR A 37 -5.44 -7.94 -13.17
N GLN A 38 -6.02 -8.59 -12.17
CA GLN A 38 -7.15 -9.50 -12.33
C GLN A 38 -8.45 -8.80 -12.74
N THR A 39 -8.67 -7.59 -12.24
CA THR A 39 -9.89 -6.83 -12.47
C THR A 39 -9.66 -5.61 -13.37
N ASP A 40 -8.39 -5.37 -13.77
CA ASP A 40 -7.93 -4.19 -14.52
C ASP A 40 -8.32 -2.86 -13.85
N ASN A 41 -8.37 -2.86 -12.51
CA ASN A 41 -8.74 -1.70 -11.72
C ASN A 41 -7.54 -1.05 -11.06
N ASN A 42 -7.64 0.29 -10.94
CA ASN A 42 -6.61 1.12 -10.34
C ASN A 42 -7.12 1.66 -9.00
N TYR A 43 -6.35 1.49 -7.96
CA TYR A 43 -6.63 2.00 -6.62
C TYR A 43 -5.64 3.11 -6.29
N LEU A 44 -6.12 4.10 -5.56
CA LEU A 44 -5.30 5.17 -4.99
C LEU A 44 -5.46 5.16 -3.48
N GLY A 45 -4.37 5.28 -2.79
CA GLY A 45 -4.33 5.20 -1.34
C GLY A 45 -3.30 6.10 -0.70
N VAL A 46 -3.17 5.92 0.59
CA VAL A 46 -2.15 6.58 1.40
C VAL A 46 -1.56 5.58 2.36
N GLY A 47 -0.27 5.75 2.64
CA GLY A 47 0.42 4.88 3.57
C GLY A 47 1.45 5.61 4.42
N ALA A 48 1.95 4.89 5.40
CA ALA A 48 3.06 5.31 6.24
C ALA A 48 4.09 4.19 6.31
N ARG A 49 5.36 4.56 6.43
CA ARG A 49 6.48 3.64 6.56
C ARG A 49 7.43 4.09 7.65
N ALA A 50 8.09 3.11 8.24
CA ALA A 50 9.18 3.35 9.18
C ALA A 50 10.28 2.32 8.96
N GLY A 51 11.54 2.72 9.08
CA GLY A 51 12.68 1.86 8.87
C GLY A 51 13.81 2.15 9.84
N VAL A 52 14.58 1.12 10.15
CA VAL A 52 15.77 1.22 10.97
C VAL A 52 16.98 0.66 10.23
N ARG A 53 18.12 1.33 10.33
CA ARG A 53 19.37 0.86 9.73
C ARG A 53 19.96 -0.25 10.58
N VAL A 54 20.16 -1.41 9.96
CA VAL A 54 20.79 -2.58 10.60
C VAL A 54 22.22 -2.79 10.13
N PHE A 55 22.54 -2.40 8.89
CA PHE A 55 23.88 -2.41 8.32
C PHE A 55 24.11 -1.14 7.48
N PRO A 56 25.34 -0.80 7.08
CA PRO A 56 25.64 0.45 6.39
C PRO A 56 24.78 0.77 5.17
N HIS A 57 24.31 -0.25 4.45
CA HIS A 57 23.47 -0.09 3.24
C HIS A 57 22.13 -0.82 3.35
N VAL A 58 21.82 -1.42 4.52
CA VAL A 58 20.62 -2.21 4.70
C VAL A 58 19.77 -1.63 5.82
N LYS A 59 18.52 -1.35 5.49
CA LYS A 59 17.48 -0.96 6.44
C LYS A 59 16.43 -2.06 6.52
N LEU A 60 15.88 -2.31 7.69
CA LEU A 60 14.63 -3.04 7.86
C LEU A 60 13.50 -2.02 7.86
N GLU A 61 12.50 -2.24 7.03
CA GLU A 61 11.40 -1.32 6.81
C GLU A 61 10.07 -2.04 6.98
N GLY A 62 9.16 -1.40 7.71
CA GLY A 62 7.76 -1.78 7.80
C GLY A 62 6.88 -0.67 7.23
N GLU A 63 5.83 -1.05 6.52
CA GLU A 63 4.87 -0.09 5.98
C GLU A 63 3.45 -0.62 6.05
N MET A 64 2.51 0.31 6.10
CA MET A 64 1.09 0.05 5.95
C MET A 64 0.50 1.08 5.00
N ALA A 65 -0.36 0.61 4.10
CA ALA A 65 -1.10 1.46 3.17
C ALA A 65 -2.59 1.08 3.16
N TYR A 66 -3.40 2.09 2.92
CA TYR A 66 -4.85 1.94 2.78
C TYR A 66 -5.28 2.56 1.45
N ASP A 67 -5.81 1.71 0.57
CA ASP A 67 -6.34 2.11 -0.71
C ASP A 67 -7.82 2.37 -0.60
N PHE A 68 -8.23 3.54 -1.12
CA PHE A 68 -9.60 4.03 -1.03
C PHE A 68 -10.55 3.24 -1.93
N ASP A 69 -11.81 3.25 -1.56
CA ASP A 69 -12.88 2.59 -2.28
C ASP A 69 -12.90 2.96 -3.77
N GLN A 70 -12.91 1.93 -4.61
CA GLN A 70 -13.27 2.07 -6.01
C GLN A 70 -14.63 1.43 -6.24
N GLY A 71 -15.54 2.20 -6.84
CA GLY A 71 -16.85 1.71 -7.21
C GLY A 71 -16.79 0.90 -8.50
N PHE A 72 -17.20 -0.37 -8.44
CA PHE A 72 -17.38 -1.21 -9.61
C PHE A 72 -18.83 -1.11 -10.06
N GLY A 73 -19.03 -0.64 -11.29
CA GLY A 73 -20.34 -0.68 -11.95
C GLY A 73 -20.38 -1.79 -12.99
N GLU A 74 -21.09 -2.86 -12.75
CA GLU A 74 -21.37 -3.87 -13.75
C GLU A 74 -22.77 -3.66 -14.34
N GLN A 75 -22.85 -3.54 -15.68
CA GLN A 75 -24.11 -3.47 -16.40
C GLN A 75 -24.50 -4.89 -16.83
N THR A 76 -25.45 -5.47 -16.18
CA THR A 76 -26.03 -6.76 -16.61
C THR A 76 -27.34 -6.53 -17.32
N SER A 77 -27.41 -6.90 -18.61
CA SER A 77 -28.65 -6.92 -19.37
C SER A 77 -29.46 -8.18 -19.02
N GLY A 78 -30.51 -8.02 -18.22
CA GLY A 78 -31.44 -9.09 -17.93
C GLY A 78 -32.38 -9.38 -19.13
N THR A 79 -32.90 -10.61 -19.19
CA THR A 79 -33.91 -11.03 -20.17
C THR A 79 -35.21 -10.23 -19.92
N GLY A 80 -35.35 -9.09 -20.57
CA GLY A 80 -36.50 -8.19 -20.35
C GLY A 80 -36.12 -6.70 -20.42
N GLY A 81 -34.85 -6.39 -20.76
CA GLY A 81 -34.42 -5.00 -21.01
C GLY A 81 -34.16 -4.16 -19.76
N THR A 82 -34.12 -4.75 -18.58
CA THR A 82 -33.80 -4.03 -17.34
C THR A 82 -32.28 -4.02 -17.16
N VAL A 83 -31.66 -2.84 -17.22
CA VAL A 83 -30.25 -2.65 -16.88
C VAL A 83 -30.18 -2.47 -15.37
N VAL A 84 -29.59 -3.42 -14.67
CA VAL A 84 -29.30 -3.30 -13.24
C VAL A 84 -27.84 -2.88 -13.10
N ILE A 85 -27.61 -1.65 -12.65
CA ILE A 85 -26.28 -1.16 -12.30
C ILE A 85 -26.06 -1.49 -10.83
N GLN A 86 -25.07 -2.33 -10.55
CA GLN A 86 -24.69 -2.63 -9.18
C GLN A 86 -23.28 -2.11 -8.91
N ASN A 87 -23.13 -1.40 -7.83
CA ASN A 87 -21.87 -0.84 -7.38
C ASN A 87 -21.38 -1.64 -6.17
N ALA A 88 -20.24 -2.27 -6.27
CA ALA A 88 -19.51 -2.82 -5.14
C ALA A 88 -18.31 -1.92 -4.85
N ASN A 89 -18.12 -1.54 -3.60
CA ASN A 89 -16.97 -0.77 -3.16
C ASN A 89 -15.94 -1.72 -2.55
N ILE A 90 -14.73 -1.70 -3.05
CA ILE A 90 -13.61 -2.48 -2.52
C ILE A 90 -12.53 -1.52 -2.05
N HIS A 91 -12.06 -1.70 -0.83
CA HIS A 91 -10.87 -1.06 -0.30
C HIS A 91 -9.88 -2.10 0.19
N ILE A 92 -8.60 -1.75 0.16
CA ILE A 92 -7.51 -2.69 0.41
C ILE A 92 -6.63 -2.13 1.53
N LEU A 93 -6.24 -2.99 2.46
CA LEU A 93 -5.25 -2.69 3.47
C LEU A 93 -4.02 -3.56 3.23
N HIS A 94 -2.88 -2.93 2.97
CA HIS A 94 -1.59 -3.57 2.79
C HIS A 94 -0.74 -3.44 4.05
N GLY A 95 -0.03 -4.50 4.41
CA GLY A 95 0.96 -4.47 5.48
C GLY A 95 2.20 -5.23 5.04
N LEU A 96 3.33 -4.53 4.84
CA LEU A 96 4.56 -5.10 4.30
C LEU A 96 5.74 -4.84 5.25
N PHE A 97 6.66 -5.79 5.32
CA PHE A 97 7.88 -5.71 6.11
C PHE A 97 9.03 -6.43 5.40
N GLY A 98 10.23 -5.83 5.42
CA GLY A 98 11.42 -6.47 4.85
C GLY A 98 12.62 -5.55 4.69
N PRO A 99 13.71 -6.07 4.11
CA PRO A 99 14.92 -5.30 3.89
C PRO A 99 14.80 -4.34 2.70
N LYS A 100 15.39 -3.16 2.88
CA LYS A 100 15.72 -2.18 1.86
C LYS A 100 17.22 -2.07 1.74
N ILE A 101 17.77 -2.21 0.54
CA ILE A 101 19.20 -2.11 0.25
C ILE A 101 19.42 -0.83 -0.56
N GLU A 102 20.15 0.11 0.02
CA GLU A 102 20.52 1.39 -0.62
C GLU A 102 21.80 1.21 -1.46
N LEU A 103 21.75 1.66 -2.70
CA LEU A 103 22.88 1.58 -3.63
C LEU A 103 23.53 2.97 -3.76
N GLY A 104 24.73 3.11 -3.18
CA GLY A 104 25.50 4.36 -3.27
C GLY A 104 25.31 5.32 -2.10
N HIS A 105 26.08 6.43 -2.15
CA HIS A 105 26.18 7.42 -1.07
C HIS A 105 25.82 8.85 -1.54
N SER A 106 25.30 8.99 -2.76
CA SER A 106 24.94 10.30 -3.32
C SER A 106 23.65 10.86 -2.71
N ARG A 107 23.33 12.13 -3.03
CA ARG A 107 22.07 12.76 -2.63
C ARG A 107 20.86 12.10 -3.25
N VAL A 108 21.04 11.47 -4.41
CA VAL A 108 20.03 10.63 -5.06
C VAL A 108 20.56 9.20 -5.01
N ARG A 109 19.79 8.29 -4.41
CA ARG A 109 20.20 6.89 -4.20
C ARG A 109 19.16 5.96 -4.80
N PRO A 110 19.55 5.12 -5.73
CA PRO A 110 18.72 3.97 -6.07
C PRO A 110 18.71 2.97 -4.91
N PHE A 111 17.63 2.24 -4.79
CA PHE A 111 17.48 1.18 -3.79
C PHE A 111 16.66 0.02 -4.35
N VAL A 112 16.80 -1.12 -3.74
CA VAL A 112 15.95 -2.29 -3.95
C VAL A 112 15.32 -2.71 -2.63
N VAL A 113 14.11 -3.25 -2.71
CA VAL A 113 13.36 -3.77 -1.56
C VAL A 113 12.91 -5.19 -1.82
N LEU A 114 12.83 -5.95 -0.74
CA LEU A 114 12.25 -7.28 -0.75
C LEU A 114 11.40 -7.41 0.51
N LYS A 115 10.09 -7.27 0.35
CA LYS A 115 9.17 -7.25 1.49
C LYS A 115 8.21 -8.44 1.42
N GLY A 116 7.81 -8.92 2.57
CA GLY A 116 6.72 -9.87 2.74
C GLY A 116 5.67 -9.30 3.67
N GLY A 117 4.45 -9.78 3.57
CA GLY A 117 3.40 -9.25 4.42
C GLY A 117 2.03 -9.83 4.12
N PHE A 118 1.03 -8.98 4.19
CA PHE A 118 -0.35 -9.37 3.97
C PHE A 118 -1.14 -8.27 3.29
N ASP A 119 -2.16 -8.71 2.53
CA ASP A 119 -3.24 -7.87 2.02
C ASP A 119 -4.56 -8.32 2.61
N LYS A 120 -5.38 -7.34 2.95
CA LYS A 120 -6.76 -7.57 3.39
C LYS A 120 -7.72 -6.78 2.52
N PHE A 121 -8.58 -7.51 1.82
CA PHE A 121 -9.66 -6.94 1.02
C PHE A 121 -10.92 -6.76 1.85
N PHE A 122 -11.53 -5.58 1.79
CA PHE A 122 -12.82 -5.31 2.38
C PHE A 122 -13.82 -5.02 1.28
N VAL A 123 -14.83 -5.85 1.18
CA VAL A 123 -15.92 -5.70 0.20
C VAL A 123 -17.16 -5.22 0.95
N ASN A 124 -17.61 -3.99 0.68
CA ASN A 124 -18.84 -3.46 1.22
C ASN A 124 -20.00 -3.80 0.30
N SER A 125 -20.92 -4.66 0.79
CA SER A 125 -22.27 -4.92 0.28
C SER A 125 -22.39 -5.52 -1.11
N CYS A 126 -22.47 -6.86 -1.17
CA CYS A 126 -23.31 -7.52 -2.20
C CYS A 126 -24.71 -7.74 -1.61
N PRO A 127 -25.79 -7.29 -2.25
CA PRO A 127 -27.15 -7.72 -1.87
C PRO A 127 -27.28 -9.23 -2.00
N THR A 128 -27.95 -9.86 -1.03
CA THR A 128 -28.07 -11.31 -0.87
C THR A 128 -28.77 -12.08 -2.01
N SER A 129 -29.22 -11.39 -3.06
CA SER A 129 -29.90 -12.00 -4.22
C SER A 129 -29.02 -12.09 -5.47
N PHE A 130 -27.72 -11.95 -5.33
CA PHE A 130 -26.80 -11.91 -6.44
C PHE A 130 -25.92 -13.16 -6.47
N SER A 131 -26.29 -14.14 -7.25
CA SER A 131 -25.40 -15.23 -7.66
C SER A 131 -24.51 -14.74 -8.80
N CYS A 132 -23.72 -13.76 -8.46
CA CYS A 132 -23.01 -13.17 -9.48
C CYS A 132 -21.82 -12.54 -9.03
N VAL A 133 -21.40 -11.77 -9.49
CA VAL A 133 -20.09 -11.22 -9.57
C VAL A 133 -19.18 -12.34 -10.00
N SER A 134 -18.83 -12.31 -11.23
CA SER A 134 -18.00 -13.28 -11.93
C SER A 134 -17.07 -14.05 -10.99
N SER A 135 -16.85 -15.30 -11.24
CA SER A 135 -15.99 -16.21 -10.47
C SER A 135 -14.63 -15.63 -10.05
N GLN A 136 -14.22 -14.51 -10.65
CA GLN A 136 -13.01 -13.78 -10.35
C GLN A 136 -13.11 -12.93 -9.05
N ILE A 137 -14.28 -12.37 -8.74
CA ILE A 137 -14.50 -11.67 -7.45
C ILE A 137 -14.98 -12.64 -6.36
N ALA A 138 -15.59 -13.75 -6.73
CA ALA A 138 -15.94 -14.80 -5.76
C ALA A 138 -14.70 -15.40 -5.06
N ASN A 139 -13.53 -15.32 -5.67
CA ASN A 139 -12.26 -15.72 -5.07
C ASN A 139 -11.68 -14.64 -4.14
N LEU A 140 -12.12 -13.38 -4.25
CA LEU A 140 -11.84 -12.31 -3.28
C LEU A 140 -12.90 -12.34 -2.19
N ARG A 141 -12.99 -13.43 -1.44
CA ARG A 141 -13.92 -13.54 -0.32
C ARG A 141 -13.63 -12.40 0.67
N ALA A 142 -14.66 -11.60 0.91
CA ALA A 142 -14.66 -10.56 1.94
C ALA A 142 -14.09 -11.13 3.24
N SER A 143 -12.96 -10.56 3.70
CA SER A 143 -12.31 -10.86 4.98
C SER A 143 -11.14 -11.86 4.95
N ASP A 144 -10.69 -12.37 3.82
CA ASP A 144 -9.49 -13.20 3.80
C ASP A 144 -8.23 -12.33 3.79
N VAL A 145 -7.31 -12.66 4.69
CA VAL A 145 -5.96 -12.11 4.72
C VAL A 145 -5.10 -12.99 3.83
N ASN A 146 -4.55 -12.41 2.77
CA ASN A 146 -3.67 -13.11 1.85
C ASN A 146 -2.21 -12.79 2.16
N GLY A 147 -1.34 -13.79 2.06
CA GLY A 147 0.09 -13.57 2.14
C GLY A 147 0.59 -12.83 0.90
N VAL A 148 1.52 -11.89 1.10
CA VAL A 148 2.08 -11.04 0.04
C VAL A 148 3.59 -11.15 0.02
N PHE A 149 4.15 -11.10 -1.20
CA PHE A 149 5.56 -10.95 -1.47
C PHE A 149 5.76 -9.79 -2.44
N TYR A 150 6.64 -8.84 -2.10
CA TYR A 150 6.84 -7.61 -2.84
C TYR A 150 8.32 -7.37 -3.14
N PRO A 151 8.83 -7.81 -4.29
CA PRO A 151 10.09 -7.34 -4.87
C PRO A 151 9.86 -5.99 -5.55
N GLY A 152 10.68 -5.01 -5.21
CA GLY A 152 10.56 -3.69 -5.76
C GLY A 152 11.87 -2.92 -5.72
N GLY A 153 11.83 -1.69 -6.18
CA GLY A 153 12.95 -0.78 -6.14
C GLY A 153 12.53 0.64 -6.46
N GLY A 154 13.47 1.55 -6.34
CA GLY A 154 13.14 2.95 -6.58
C GLY A 154 14.32 3.88 -6.42
N LEU A 155 13.98 5.15 -6.33
CA LEU A 155 14.91 6.25 -6.13
C LEU A 155 14.49 7.06 -4.90
N GLU A 156 15.45 7.43 -4.09
CA GLU A 156 15.26 8.37 -3.01
C GLU A 156 16.23 9.53 -3.14
N GLY A 157 15.72 10.74 -2.97
CA GLY A 157 16.52 11.96 -2.94
C GLY A 157 16.36 12.64 -1.60
N HIS A 158 17.45 13.15 -1.00
CA HIS A 158 17.40 13.84 0.28
C HIS A 158 18.19 15.13 0.31
N LEU A 159 17.67 16.08 1.06
CA LEU A 159 18.30 17.36 1.38
C LEU A 159 18.30 17.52 2.91
N GLY A 160 19.44 17.19 3.54
CA GLY A 160 19.52 17.10 5.00
C GLY A 160 18.64 15.95 5.54
N PRO A 161 17.83 16.22 6.58
CA PRO A 161 16.99 15.19 7.21
C PRO A 161 15.74 14.83 6.39
N VAL A 162 15.34 15.64 5.42
CA VAL A 162 14.11 15.45 4.65
C VAL A 162 14.44 14.92 3.26
N GLY A 163 13.62 14.01 2.76
CA GLY A 163 13.75 13.47 1.41
C GLY A 163 12.42 13.16 0.74
N LEU A 164 12.51 12.81 -0.54
CA LEU A 164 11.43 12.29 -1.35
C LEU A 164 11.82 10.92 -1.87
N ARG A 165 10.87 10.01 -1.92
CA ARG A 165 11.06 8.64 -2.40
C ARG A 165 10.00 8.26 -3.40
N LEU A 166 10.43 7.65 -4.49
CA LEU A 166 9.60 6.96 -5.48
C LEU A 166 9.99 5.48 -5.47
N GLU A 167 9.02 4.62 -5.29
CA GLU A 167 9.17 3.17 -5.27
C GLU A 167 8.17 2.54 -6.23
N ALA A 168 8.56 1.48 -6.92
CA ALA A 168 7.69 0.67 -7.75
C ALA A 168 8.09 -0.80 -7.64
N GLY A 169 7.13 -1.69 -7.71
CA GLY A 169 7.36 -3.13 -7.60
C GLY A 169 6.15 -3.96 -8.00
N ASP A 170 6.37 -5.26 -7.96
CA ASP A 170 5.34 -6.27 -8.22
C ASP A 170 4.83 -6.83 -6.89
N GLU A 171 3.60 -6.50 -6.54
CA GLU A 171 2.97 -7.02 -5.34
C GLU A 171 2.24 -8.31 -5.68
N MET A 172 2.86 -9.41 -5.29
CA MET A 172 2.36 -10.75 -5.52
C MET A 172 1.59 -11.25 -4.29
N TYR A 173 0.28 -11.48 -4.41
CA TYR A 173 -0.47 -12.13 -3.36
C TYR A 173 -0.84 -13.57 -3.71
N PHE A 174 -0.94 -14.40 -2.68
CA PHE A 174 -1.15 -15.84 -2.80
C PHE A 174 -2.56 -16.20 -2.33
N ASN A 175 -3.46 -16.42 -3.30
CA ASN A 175 -4.81 -16.89 -3.04
C ASN A 175 -5.22 -17.84 -4.16
N HIS A 176 -5.18 -19.17 -3.90
CA HIS A 176 -5.44 -20.25 -4.90
C HIS A 176 -4.61 -20.11 -6.20
N GLY A 177 -3.51 -19.36 -6.15
CA GLY A 177 -2.60 -19.05 -7.23
C GLY A 177 -1.73 -17.86 -6.87
N THR A 178 -0.82 -17.48 -7.77
CA THR A 178 0.01 -16.27 -7.64
C THR A 178 -0.57 -15.19 -8.54
N HIS A 179 -0.87 -14.05 -7.96
CA HIS A 179 -1.44 -12.90 -8.66
C HIS A 179 -0.48 -11.74 -8.59
N HIS A 180 -0.12 -11.20 -9.76
CA HIS A 180 0.84 -10.12 -9.93
C HIS A 180 0.13 -8.77 -10.07
N ASN A 181 0.54 -7.79 -9.29
CA ASN A 181 -0.06 -6.45 -9.29
C ASN A 181 1.04 -5.39 -9.27
N LEU A 182 0.88 -4.38 -10.12
CA LEU A 182 1.78 -3.24 -10.10
C LEU A 182 1.44 -2.33 -8.93
N ARG A 183 2.43 -2.05 -8.07
CA ARG A 183 2.31 -1.06 -7.02
C ARG A 183 3.36 0.02 -7.17
N MET A 184 2.96 1.29 -6.95
CA MET A 184 3.84 2.44 -6.96
C MET A 184 3.56 3.32 -5.74
N ALA A 185 4.61 3.73 -5.04
CA ALA A 185 4.50 4.58 -3.86
C ALA A 185 5.38 5.82 -4.02
N PHE A 186 4.82 6.99 -3.73
CA PHE A 186 5.54 8.26 -3.78
C PHE A 186 5.25 9.11 -2.55
N GLY A 187 6.29 9.62 -1.90
CA GLY A 187 6.08 10.47 -0.74
C GLY A 187 7.34 10.99 -0.07
N PRO A 188 7.16 11.94 0.86
CA PRO A 188 8.23 12.46 1.69
C PRO A 188 8.61 11.49 2.81
N PHE A 189 9.86 11.61 3.23
CA PHE A 189 10.37 10.93 4.43
C PHE A 189 11.33 11.83 5.20
N ILE A 190 11.53 11.52 6.47
CA ILE A 190 12.51 12.16 7.34
C ILE A 190 13.44 11.11 7.94
N ARG A 191 14.69 11.52 8.14
CA ARG A 191 15.75 10.71 8.74
C ARG A 191 16.22 11.32 10.05
N PHE A 192 16.51 10.44 11.00
CA PHE A 192 16.98 10.81 12.34
C PHE A 192 18.30 10.12 12.66
#